data_30e2d7951799ba781785682a7d6b4710
#
_entry.id   30e2d7951799ba781785682a7d6b4710
#
_cell.length_a   1.000
_cell.length_b   1.000
_cell.length_c   1.000
_cell.angle_alpha   90.00
_cell.angle_beta   90.00
_cell.angle_gamma   90.00
#
_symmetry.space_group_name_H-M   'P 1'
#
loop_
_entity.id
_entity.type
_entity.pdbx_description
1 polymer ?
#
loop_
_entity_poly.entity_id
_entity_poly.type
_entity_poly.pdbx_seq_one_letter_code
_entity_poly.pdbx_strand_id
1 'polypeptide(L)'
;MTVRELRTLKIPEKISLRKTVGKVKDLRAICDDDNNSTCGIGHTRWATHGGVTNANAHPHKVGQVALIHNGIIENYHDLATKYDLTDELISETDTEVAAALINKLYEGDPKEALRKAVAEIEGSFAFCVLFKDHPGEIYAVRNVSPMVATYCDDGAFIASDLTAFIAYNKRYFIVPEYHILTMTADGITLEDLDGHSVEPEYMEVNWDVTAAQKDGYPHFMIKEIHEQPAAITRTITPRIKDMLPDFSEDAIADSFFENVSDITIVACGTAMYAGMVGKTMIQNRLHIPVTVAIASEFRYEEPVINEKSMVIVVSQSGETIDTLEALRLANKYTKKTLSIVNVKGSSIARESSYVLYTHAGPEIAVASTKAYTVQVASFYLLACKLAMKQQKISVEEARTFIGTLQEIPNYIEEVLAQAPTFEQLTKRMINA
;
A
#
# COMPACT_ATOMS: atom_id res chain seq x y z
N MET A 1 1.45 -25.79 -29.40
CA MET A 1 1.25 -26.66 -28.23
C MET A 1 -0.06 -26.24 -27.58
N THR A 2 -1.05 -27.10 -27.61
CA THR A 2 -2.37 -26.78 -27.04
C THR A 2 -2.37 -27.05 -25.55
N VAL A 3 -3.09 -26.22 -24.77
CA VAL A 3 -3.24 -26.27 -23.31
C VAL A 3 -3.56 -27.68 -22.73
N ARG A 4 -3.96 -28.62 -23.54
CA ARG A 4 -4.23 -30.02 -23.16
C ARG A 4 -2.98 -30.88 -22.91
N GLU A 5 -1.82 -30.51 -23.43
CA GLU A 5 -0.56 -31.27 -23.25
C GLU A 5 0.19 -30.91 -21.97
N LEU A 6 -0.11 -29.77 -21.37
CA LEU A 6 0.48 -29.33 -20.08
C LEU A 6 -0.09 -30.04 -18.83
N ARG A 7 -1.21 -30.75 -18.98
CA ARG A 7 -1.87 -31.49 -17.87
C ARG A 7 -1.19 -32.79 -17.45
N THR A 8 -0.14 -33.23 -18.11
CA THR A 8 0.59 -34.49 -17.82
C THR A 8 1.98 -34.28 -17.24
N LEU A 9 2.40 -33.05 -16.96
CA LEU A 9 3.67 -32.80 -16.26
C LEU A 9 3.51 -33.20 -14.79
N LYS A 10 4.31 -34.17 -14.32
CA LYS A 10 4.40 -34.54 -12.90
C LYS A 10 4.76 -33.27 -12.11
N ILE A 11 3.88 -32.85 -11.22
CA ILE A 11 4.15 -31.77 -10.27
C ILE A 11 5.33 -32.25 -9.38
N PRO A 12 6.41 -31.47 -9.25
CA PRO A 12 7.55 -31.91 -8.46
C PRO A 12 7.15 -32.05 -6.98
N GLU A 13 7.39 -33.20 -6.39
CA GLU A 13 7.14 -33.50 -4.95
C GLU A 13 8.09 -32.71 -4.01
N LYS A 14 8.82 -31.71 -4.51
CA LYS A 14 9.85 -31.00 -3.75
C LYS A 14 9.73 -29.50 -3.92
N ILE A 15 9.68 -28.79 -2.80
CA ILE A 15 9.84 -27.32 -2.78
C ILE A 15 11.31 -27.00 -3.11
N SER A 16 11.56 -26.38 -4.25
CA SER A 16 12.86 -25.88 -4.66
C SER A 16 13.05 -24.45 -4.14
N LEU A 17 14.13 -24.19 -3.42
CA LEU A 17 14.42 -22.90 -2.79
C LEU A 17 15.64 -22.25 -3.44
N ARG A 18 15.53 -20.97 -3.81
CA ARG A 18 16.65 -20.14 -4.27
C ARG A 18 16.62 -18.82 -3.50
N LYS A 19 17.73 -18.45 -2.90
CA LYS A 19 17.88 -17.22 -2.11
C LYS A 19 19.25 -16.62 -2.40
N THR A 20 19.31 -15.29 -2.55
CA THR A 20 20.59 -14.56 -2.68
C THR A 20 20.43 -13.13 -2.18
N VAL A 21 21.50 -12.59 -1.64
CA VAL A 21 21.65 -11.15 -1.38
C VAL A 21 21.93 -10.45 -2.72
N GLY A 22 21.36 -9.28 -2.93
CA GLY A 22 21.60 -8.49 -4.13
C GLY A 22 20.32 -8.10 -4.86
N LYS A 23 20.43 -7.88 -6.15
CA LYS A 23 19.31 -7.45 -7.02
C LYS A 23 18.56 -8.67 -7.56
N VAL A 24 17.32 -8.46 -8.02
CA VAL A 24 16.52 -9.52 -8.68
C VAL A 24 17.27 -10.21 -9.83
N LYS A 25 18.11 -9.49 -10.58
CA LYS A 25 18.97 -10.08 -11.62
C LYS A 25 19.94 -11.13 -11.08
N ASP A 26 20.42 -10.95 -9.85
CA ASP A 26 21.36 -11.88 -9.22
C ASP A 26 20.64 -13.15 -8.77
N LEU A 27 19.38 -13.03 -8.30
CA LEU A 27 18.49 -14.15 -8.04
C LEU A 27 18.20 -14.92 -9.34
N ARG A 28 17.86 -14.22 -10.43
CA ARG A 28 17.57 -14.84 -11.73
C ARG A 28 18.77 -15.65 -12.24
N ALA A 29 19.99 -15.20 -11.99
CA ALA A 29 21.21 -15.90 -12.43
C ALA A 29 21.44 -17.27 -11.76
N ILE A 30 20.81 -17.52 -10.60
CA ILE A 30 20.87 -18.79 -9.87
C ILE A 30 19.59 -19.63 -9.98
N CYS A 31 18.59 -19.14 -10.72
CA CYS A 31 17.39 -19.90 -11.05
C CYS A 31 17.64 -20.75 -12.30
N ASP A 32 17.25 -22.02 -12.25
CA ASP A 32 17.34 -22.93 -13.38
C ASP A 32 16.19 -22.66 -14.35
N ASP A 33 16.48 -22.48 -15.63
CA ASP A 33 15.45 -22.28 -16.68
C ASP A 33 14.62 -23.57 -16.94
N ASP A 34 15.13 -24.74 -16.51
CA ASP A 34 14.46 -26.05 -16.64
C ASP A 34 13.49 -26.35 -15.49
N ASN A 35 13.14 -25.38 -14.68
CA ASN A 35 12.19 -25.58 -13.59
C ASN A 35 10.75 -25.67 -14.14
N ASN A 36 10.22 -26.89 -14.23
CA ASN A 36 8.86 -27.18 -14.65
C ASN A 36 7.80 -26.90 -13.55
N SER A 37 8.11 -26.09 -12.57
CA SER A 37 7.19 -25.72 -11.52
C SER A 37 6.10 -24.80 -12.05
N THR A 38 4.84 -25.14 -11.78
CA THR A 38 3.67 -24.33 -12.15
C THR A 38 3.16 -23.44 -11.02
N CYS A 39 3.79 -23.52 -9.84
CA CYS A 39 3.41 -22.82 -8.64
C CYS A 39 4.65 -22.30 -7.92
N GLY A 40 4.62 -21.07 -7.42
CA GLY A 40 5.76 -20.47 -6.73
C GLY A 40 5.42 -19.22 -5.94
N ILE A 41 6.22 -18.96 -4.91
CA ILE A 41 6.19 -17.73 -4.11
C ILE A 41 7.54 -17.02 -4.18
N GLY A 42 7.55 -15.71 -4.13
CA GLY A 42 8.75 -14.89 -4.22
C GLY A 42 8.68 -13.62 -3.38
N HIS A 43 9.84 -13.13 -2.94
CA HIS A 43 9.93 -11.96 -2.09
C HIS A 43 11.22 -11.17 -2.31
N THR A 44 11.16 -9.84 -2.26
CA THR A 44 12.33 -8.95 -2.44
C THR A 44 12.88 -8.38 -1.13
N ARG A 45 12.34 -8.76 -0.02
CA ARG A 45 12.65 -8.39 1.37
C ARG A 45 13.01 -6.91 1.59
N TRP A 46 12.25 -6.26 2.45
CA TRP A 46 12.64 -5.02 3.13
C TRP A 46 13.04 -5.40 4.57
N ALA A 47 14.32 -5.31 4.91
CA ALA A 47 14.83 -5.82 6.19
C ALA A 47 14.30 -5.00 7.37
N THR A 48 13.48 -5.61 8.22
CA THR A 48 12.99 -5.07 9.50
C THR A 48 13.66 -5.76 10.68
N HIS A 49 13.81 -7.09 10.63
CA HIS A 49 14.45 -7.92 11.63
C HIS A 49 15.64 -8.68 11.04
N GLY A 50 16.79 -8.65 11.72
CA GLY A 50 18.03 -9.32 11.30
C GLY A 50 18.74 -8.66 10.10
N GLY A 51 20.02 -8.98 9.93
CA GLY A 51 20.88 -8.44 8.89
C GLY A 51 20.49 -8.84 7.47
N VAL A 52 21.12 -8.20 6.46
CA VAL A 52 20.95 -8.57 5.04
C VAL A 52 21.83 -9.77 4.74
N THR A 53 21.28 -10.98 4.92
CA THR A 53 21.94 -12.26 4.69
C THR A 53 21.08 -13.23 3.92
N ASN A 54 21.65 -14.27 3.32
CA ASN A 54 20.87 -15.32 2.66
C ASN A 54 20.01 -16.10 3.67
N ALA A 55 20.46 -16.28 4.91
CA ALA A 55 19.65 -16.95 5.94
C ALA A 55 18.37 -16.17 6.23
N ASN A 56 18.49 -14.85 6.41
CA ASN A 56 17.39 -13.96 6.72
C ASN A 56 16.50 -13.58 5.50
N ALA A 57 16.90 -13.96 4.28
CA ALA A 57 16.08 -13.71 3.09
C ALA A 57 14.89 -14.68 3.03
N HIS A 58 13.76 -14.21 2.51
CA HIS A 58 12.58 -15.05 2.22
C HIS A 58 12.79 -15.86 0.93
N PRO A 59 12.06 -16.98 0.76
CA PRO A 59 11.17 -17.66 1.70
C PRO A 59 11.92 -18.35 2.85
N HIS A 60 11.25 -18.47 4.01
CA HIS A 60 11.72 -19.35 5.10
C HIS A 60 11.10 -20.72 4.94
N LYS A 61 11.92 -21.77 5.04
CA LYS A 61 11.49 -23.14 4.91
C LYS A 61 11.79 -23.92 6.18
N VAL A 62 10.73 -24.40 6.84
CA VAL A 62 10.82 -25.26 8.02
C VAL A 62 9.96 -26.49 7.76
N GLY A 63 10.56 -27.67 7.85
CA GLY A 63 9.85 -28.95 7.64
C GLY A 63 9.09 -29.03 6.31
N GLN A 64 7.78 -29.10 6.39
CA GLN A 64 6.86 -29.18 5.24
C GLN A 64 6.47 -27.82 4.68
N VAL A 65 6.76 -26.71 5.38
CA VAL A 65 6.28 -25.36 5.09
C VAL A 65 7.36 -24.51 4.45
N ALA A 66 6.99 -23.72 3.43
CA ALA A 66 7.78 -22.60 2.94
C ALA A 66 6.91 -21.34 2.93
N LEU A 67 7.39 -20.27 3.55
CA LEU A 67 6.63 -19.06 3.86
C LEU A 67 7.33 -17.80 3.36
N ILE A 68 6.58 -16.90 2.75
CA ILE A 68 6.96 -15.47 2.61
C ILE A 68 6.01 -14.62 3.43
N HIS A 69 6.51 -13.49 3.93
CA HIS A 69 5.81 -12.62 4.87
C HIS A 69 6.11 -11.15 4.61
N ASN A 70 5.07 -10.34 4.60
CA ASN A 70 5.12 -8.88 4.75
C ASN A 70 4.45 -8.52 6.07
N GLY A 71 5.14 -7.80 6.94
CA GLY A 71 4.63 -7.36 8.23
C GLY A 71 5.64 -7.53 9.35
N ILE A 72 5.14 -7.49 10.58
CA ILE A 72 5.90 -7.67 11.83
C ILE A 72 5.05 -8.52 12.78
N ILE A 73 5.62 -9.61 13.26
CA ILE A 73 5.01 -10.45 14.30
C ILE A 73 5.56 -9.98 15.65
N GLU A 74 4.73 -9.26 16.39
CA GLU A 74 5.15 -8.57 17.62
C GLU A 74 5.51 -9.56 18.74
N ASN A 75 4.80 -10.67 18.84
CA ASN A 75 4.98 -11.69 19.90
C ASN A 75 5.86 -12.89 19.49
N TYR A 76 6.71 -12.76 18.44
CA TYR A 76 7.47 -13.89 17.90
C TYR A 76 8.40 -14.57 18.91
N HIS A 77 8.96 -13.84 19.88
CA HIS A 77 9.76 -14.40 20.95
C HIS A 77 8.96 -15.30 21.90
N ASP A 78 7.75 -14.85 22.25
CA ASP A 78 6.84 -15.61 23.11
C ASP A 78 6.35 -16.88 22.42
N LEU A 79 6.05 -16.78 21.11
CA LEU A 79 5.66 -17.93 20.28
C LEU A 79 6.81 -18.96 20.17
N ALA A 80 8.04 -18.49 19.94
CA ALA A 80 9.23 -19.36 19.87
C ALA A 80 9.42 -20.13 21.18
N THR A 81 9.21 -19.48 22.31
CA THR A 81 9.30 -20.10 23.65
C THR A 81 8.13 -21.05 23.91
N LYS A 82 6.89 -20.58 23.67
CA LYS A 82 5.66 -21.36 23.95
C LYS A 82 5.61 -22.69 23.21
N TYR A 83 6.09 -22.69 21.96
CA TYR A 83 6.04 -23.85 21.08
C TYR A 83 7.37 -24.63 20.96
N ASP A 84 8.40 -24.20 21.72
CA ASP A 84 9.73 -24.83 21.72
C ASP A 84 10.34 -24.90 20.31
N LEU A 85 10.40 -23.73 19.65
CA LEU A 85 10.87 -23.60 18.26
C LEU A 85 12.33 -23.18 18.14
N THR A 86 12.97 -22.73 19.21
CA THR A 86 14.27 -22.04 19.22
C THR A 86 15.38 -22.85 18.56
N ASP A 87 15.41 -24.18 18.76
CA ASP A 87 16.46 -25.05 18.24
C ASP A 87 16.33 -25.33 16.72
N GLU A 88 15.20 -24.99 16.11
CA GLU A 88 14.94 -25.18 14.69
C GLU A 88 15.25 -23.95 13.84
N LEU A 89 15.46 -22.78 14.48
CA LEU A 89 15.65 -21.50 13.79
C LEU A 89 17.10 -21.32 13.34
N ILE A 90 17.27 -20.90 12.08
CA ILE A 90 18.57 -20.60 11.47
C ILE A 90 18.75 -19.12 11.12
N SER A 91 17.68 -18.35 11.18
CA SER A 91 17.64 -16.91 10.91
C SER A 91 17.27 -16.10 12.14
N GLU A 92 17.40 -14.78 12.02
CA GLU A 92 17.07 -13.81 13.07
C GLU A 92 15.68 -13.18 12.83
N THR A 93 14.84 -13.81 11.98
CA THR A 93 13.59 -13.19 11.53
C THR A 93 12.37 -13.75 12.26
N ASP A 94 11.43 -12.88 12.55
CA ASP A 94 10.07 -13.20 13.01
C ASP A 94 9.33 -14.14 12.04
N THR A 95 9.63 -14.00 10.75
CA THR A 95 9.05 -14.82 9.68
C THR A 95 9.41 -16.30 9.79
N GLU A 96 10.65 -16.63 10.18
CA GLU A 96 11.04 -18.04 10.38
C GLU A 96 10.30 -18.65 11.56
N VAL A 97 10.06 -17.86 12.63
CA VAL A 97 9.24 -18.29 13.75
C VAL A 97 7.81 -18.63 13.31
N ALA A 98 7.21 -17.80 12.44
CA ALA A 98 5.89 -18.09 11.87
C ALA A 98 5.91 -19.36 11.02
N ALA A 99 6.94 -19.57 10.20
CA ALA A 99 7.07 -20.80 9.40
C ALA A 99 7.20 -22.04 10.29
N ALA A 100 7.98 -21.95 11.36
CA ALA A 100 8.15 -23.03 12.35
C ALA A 100 6.85 -23.30 13.12
N LEU A 101 6.14 -22.25 13.54
CA LEU A 101 4.83 -22.38 14.21
C LEU A 101 3.81 -23.08 13.31
N ILE A 102 3.67 -22.63 12.05
CA ILE A 102 2.74 -23.24 11.09
C ILE A 102 3.12 -24.72 10.88
N ASN A 103 4.42 -25.04 10.72
CA ASN A 103 4.89 -26.42 10.59
C ASN A 103 4.59 -27.25 11.83
N LYS A 104 4.75 -26.69 13.03
CA LYS A 104 4.45 -27.37 14.31
C LYS A 104 2.97 -27.71 14.47
N LEU A 105 2.10 -26.81 13.98
CA LEU A 105 0.64 -26.96 14.04
C LEU A 105 0.06 -27.75 12.86
N TYR A 106 0.90 -28.12 11.88
CA TYR A 106 0.47 -28.82 10.70
C TYR A 106 0.29 -30.32 10.93
N GLU A 107 -0.93 -30.79 10.78
CA GLU A 107 -1.34 -32.18 10.95
C GLU A 107 -1.94 -32.79 9.66
N GLY A 108 -1.54 -32.24 8.46
CA GLY A 108 -2.03 -32.70 7.16
C GLY A 108 -3.11 -31.82 6.54
N ASP A 109 -3.63 -30.83 7.26
CA ASP A 109 -4.56 -29.82 6.76
C ASP A 109 -3.92 -28.41 6.82
N PRO A 110 -3.54 -27.82 5.64
CA PRO A 110 -2.95 -26.49 5.57
C PRO A 110 -3.83 -25.38 6.17
N LYS A 111 -5.13 -25.45 5.93
CA LYS A 111 -6.06 -24.41 6.37
C LYS A 111 -6.21 -24.43 7.89
N GLU A 112 -6.31 -25.60 8.47
CA GLU A 112 -6.40 -25.76 9.92
C GLU A 112 -5.10 -25.32 10.61
N ALA A 113 -3.94 -25.63 10.03
CA ALA A 113 -2.66 -25.14 10.54
C ALA A 113 -2.57 -23.61 10.52
N LEU A 114 -3.05 -22.97 9.43
CA LEU A 114 -3.10 -21.52 9.34
C LEU A 114 -4.09 -20.91 10.34
N ARG A 115 -5.29 -21.47 10.51
CA ARG A 115 -6.26 -21.01 11.52
C ARG A 115 -5.65 -21.00 12.93
N LYS A 116 -5.04 -22.11 13.32
CA LYS A 116 -4.39 -22.25 14.62
C LYS A 116 -3.23 -21.24 14.77
N ALA A 117 -2.42 -21.05 13.73
CA ALA A 117 -1.27 -20.16 13.79
C ALA A 117 -1.69 -18.68 13.88
N VAL A 118 -2.64 -18.22 13.06
CA VAL A 118 -3.07 -16.80 13.07
C VAL A 118 -3.86 -16.44 14.33
N ALA A 119 -4.43 -17.40 15.04
CA ALA A 119 -5.07 -17.18 16.33
C ALA A 119 -4.06 -16.88 17.46
N GLU A 120 -2.80 -17.25 17.28
CA GLU A 120 -1.72 -17.06 18.24
C GLU A 120 -0.83 -15.86 17.92
N ILE A 121 -0.84 -15.41 16.66
CA ILE A 121 0.06 -14.36 16.16
C ILE A 121 -0.53 -12.97 16.47
N GLU A 122 0.30 -12.12 17.08
CA GLU A 122 0.02 -10.72 17.30
C GLU A 122 0.85 -9.85 16.32
N GLY A 123 0.24 -8.77 15.81
CA GLY A 123 0.89 -7.84 14.89
C GLY A 123 0.29 -7.86 13.49
N SER A 124 1.04 -7.34 12.52
CA SER A 124 0.62 -7.26 11.13
C SER A 124 1.30 -8.33 10.29
N PHE A 125 0.53 -8.98 9.41
CA PHE A 125 1.10 -9.99 8.53
C PHE A 125 0.33 -10.13 7.22
N ALA A 126 1.06 -10.54 6.18
CA ALA A 126 0.54 -11.09 4.94
C ALA A 126 1.40 -12.29 4.55
N PHE A 127 0.86 -13.48 4.75
CA PHE A 127 1.52 -14.75 4.50
C PHE A 127 1.13 -15.32 3.15
N CYS A 128 2.13 -15.82 2.38
CA CYS A 128 1.91 -16.80 1.32
C CYS A 128 2.71 -18.05 1.66
N VAL A 129 2.05 -19.18 1.64
CA VAL A 129 2.54 -20.45 2.20
C VAL A 129 2.42 -21.57 1.17
N LEU A 130 3.50 -22.34 1.03
CA LEU A 130 3.51 -23.61 0.32
C LEU A 130 3.67 -24.77 1.30
N PHE A 131 2.90 -25.82 1.11
CA PHE A 131 3.06 -27.09 1.81
C PHE A 131 3.60 -28.15 0.85
N LYS A 132 4.59 -28.91 1.30
CA LYS A 132 5.32 -29.85 0.44
C LYS A 132 4.41 -30.98 -0.11
N ASP A 133 3.45 -31.40 0.68
CA ASP A 133 2.49 -32.49 0.38
C ASP A 133 1.20 -31.97 -0.28
N HIS A 134 1.10 -30.65 -0.52
CA HIS A 134 0.04 -29.99 -1.29
C HIS A 134 0.61 -29.30 -2.52
N PRO A 135 1.17 -30.04 -3.50
CA PRO A 135 1.81 -29.48 -4.66
C PRO A 135 0.78 -28.81 -5.59
N GLY A 136 1.11 -27.61 -6.09
CA GLY A 136 0.23 -26.84 -6.97
C GLY A 136 -0.75 -25.93 -6.22
N GLU A 137 -0.68 -25.88 -4.92
CA GLU A 137 -1.52 -25.02 -4.08
C GLU A 137 -0.69 -23.96 -3.38
N ILE A 138 -1.19 -22.72 -3.34
CA ILE A 138 -0.68 -21.63 -2.52
C ILE A 138 -1.78 -21.24 -1.54
N TYR A 139 -1.43 -21.18 -0.27
CA TYR A 139 -2.31 -20.71 0.78
C TYR A 139 -1.87 -19.32 1.20
N ALA A 140 -2.83 -18.44 1.48
CA ALA A 140 -2.52 -17.11 1.95
C ALA A 140 -3.51 -16.62 2.99
N VAL A 141 -3.02 -15.82 3.91
CA VAL A 141 -3.83 -15.16 4.94
C VAL A 141 -3.16 -13.86 5.34
N ARG A 142 -3.94 -12.83 5.67
CA ARG A 142 -3.40 -11.56 6.10
C ARG A 142 -4.14 -10.98 7.31
N ASN A 143 -3.42 -10.11 8.01
CA ASN A 143 -3.94 -9.12 8.95
C ASN A 143 -3.20 -7.80 8.74
N VAL A 144 -3.92 -6.72 8.48
CA VAL A 144 -3.44 -5.35 8.22
C VAL A 144 -2.58 -5.22 6.96
N SER A 145 -1.47 -5.98 6.84
CA SER A 145 -0.56 -5.92 5.67
C SER A 145 -1.29 -6.16 4.35
N PRO A 146 -1.00 -5.38 3.28
CA PRO A 146 -1.75 -5.42 2.02
C PRO A 146 -1.55 -6.75 1.28
N MET A 147 -2.64 -7.24 0.70
CA MET A 147 -2.65 -8.43 -0.15
C MET A 147 -3.80 -8.34 -1.16
N VAL A 148 -3.49 -8.48 -2.43
CA VAL A 148 -4.43 -8.46 -3.54
C VAL A 148 -4.30 -9.75 -4.36
N ALA A 149 -5.40 -10.21 -4.94
CA ALA A 149 -5.40 -11.43 -5.73
C ALA A 149 -6.27 -11.29 -6.99
N THR A 150 -5.96 -12.11 -7.98
CA THR A 150 -6.74 -12.21 -9.22
C THR A 150 -6.63 -13.61 -9.82
N TYR A 151 -7.61 -13.96 -10.66
CA TYR A 151 -7.63 -15.16 -11.48
C TYR A 151 -7.99 -14.80 -12.93
N CYS A 152 -7.26 -15.35 -13.88
CA CYS A 152 -7.48 -15.17 -15.32
C CYS A 152 -7.00 -16.39 -16.10
N ASP A 153 -7.08 -16.35 -17.43
CA ASP A 153 -6.69 -17.47 -18.31
C ASP A 153 -5.21 -17.85 -18.17
N ASP A 154 -4.35 -16.93 -17.78
CA ASP A 154 -2.92 -17.18 -17.53
C ASP A 154 -2.64 -17.79 -16.15
N GLY A 155 -3.64 -17.91 -15.28
CA GLY A 155 -3.56 -18.50 -13.95
C GLY A 155 -4.03 -17.59 -12.83
N ALA A 156 -3.68 -17.97 -11.59
CA ALA A 156 -3.99 -17.24 -10.38
C ALA A 156 -2.76 -16.48 -9.87
N PHE A 157 -2.98 -15.23 -9.42
CA PHE A 157 -1.91 -14.36 -8.92
C PHE A 157 -2.29 -13.78 -7.57
N ILE A 158 -1.30 -13.68 -6.70
CA ILE A 158 -1.38 -13.01 -5.41
C ILE A 158 -0.16 -12.10 -5.23
N ALA A 159 -0.35 -10.91 -4.72
CA ALA A 159 0.72 -9.93 -4.53
C ALA A 159 0.41 -8.93 -3.42
N SER A 160 1.42 -8.21 -2.97
CA SER A 160 1.25 -7.05 -2.07
C SER A 160 0.79 -5.80 -2.81
N ASP A 161 0.97 -5.74 -4.14
CA ASP A 161 0.61 -4.58 -4.98
C ASP A 161 0.12 -5.01 -6.36
N LEU A 162 -0.83 -4.26 -6.92
CA LEU A 162 -1.47 -4.51 -8.21
C LEU A 162 -0.49 -4.52 -9.39
N THR A 163 0.59 -3.77 -9.31
CA THR A 163 1.58 -3.65 -10.38
C THR A 163 2.24 -4.98 -10.75
N ALA A 164 2.20 -5.96 -9.83
CA ALA A 164 2.77 -7.28 -10.05
C ALA A 164 2.03 -8.08 -11.13
N PHE A 165 0.72 -7.91 -11.27
CA PHE A 165 -0.09 -8.73 -12.20
C PHE A 165 -1.04 -7.94 -13.11
N ILE A 166 -1.06 -6.61 -13.02
CA ILE A 166 -1.99 -5.78 -13.81
C ILE A 166 -1.81 -5.95 -15.33
N ALA A 167 -0.63 -6.38 -15.78
CA ALA A 167 -0.36 -6.72 -17.18
C ALA A 167 -1.13 -7.96 -17.65
N TYR A 168 -1.53 -8.83 -16.72
CA TYR A 168 -2.27 -10.06 -17.00
C TYR A 168 -3.78 -9.87 -16.79
N ASN A 169 -4.17 -9.15 -15.72
CA ASN A 169 -5.58 -8.92 -15.43
C ASN A 169 -5.81 -7.58 -14.71
N LYS A 170 -6.78 -6.80 -15.18
CA LYS A 170 -7.21 -5.54 -14.54
C LYS A 170 -8.26 -5.76 -13.45
N ARG A 171 -8.88 -6.94 -13.40
CA ARG A 171 -9.87 -7.30 -12.40
C ARG A 171 -9.17 -7.98 -11.23
N TYR A 172 -9.39 -7.51 -10.02
CA TYR A 172 -8.76 -8.02 -8.81
C TYR A 172 -9.68 -7.89 -7.60
N PHE A 173 -9.30 -8.50 -6.50
CA PHE A 173 -9.92 -8.25 -5.20
C PHE A 173 -8.85 -8.10 -4.11
N ILE A 174 -9.21 -7.40 -3.04
CA ILE A 174 -8.38 -7.32 -1.84
C ILE A 174 -8.75 -8.53 -0.97
N VAL A 175 -7.75 -9.29 -0.56
CA VAL A 175 -7.97 -10.40 0.37
C VAL A 175 -8.42 -9.81 1.71
N PRO A 176 -9.61 -10.16 2.24
CA PRO A 176 -10.05 -9.64 3.53
C PRO A 176 -9.15 -10.12 4.68
N GLU A 177 -9.11 -9.35 5.77
CA GLU A 177 -8.36 -9.72 6.97
C GLU A 177 -8.92 -11.00 7.58
N TYR A 178 -8.02 -11.87 8.07
CA TYR A 178 -8.38 -13.15 8.70
C TYR A 178 -9.24 -14.07 7.81
N HIS A 179 -9.01 -14.02 6.49
CA HIS A 179 -9.58 -14.99 5.56
C HIS A 179 -8.46 -15.80 4.92
N ILE A 180 -8.70 -17.10 4.79
CA ILE A 180 -7.75 -18.02 4.16
C ILE A 180 -8.09 -18.12 2.68
N LEU A 181 -7.14 -17.70 1.85
CA LEU A 181 -7.19 -17.86 0.41
C LEU A 181 -6.45 -19.13 0.03
N THR A 182 -7.07 -19.98 -0.79
CA THR A 182 -6.43 -21.10 -1.45
C THR A 182 -6.40 -20.84 -2.95
N MET A 183 -5.22 -20.90 -3.53
CA MET A 183 -4.98 -20.64 -4.94
C MET A 183 -4.46 -21.89 -5.61
N THR A 184 -5.09 -22.29 -6.73
CA THR A 184 -4.73 -23.43 -7.56
C THR A 184 -4.66 -22.99 -9.02
N ALA A 185 -4.27 -23.92 -9.91
CA ALA A 185 -4.34 -23.68 -11.36
C ALA A 185 -5.78 -23.49 -11.87
N ASP A 186 -6.77 -24.01 -11.16
CA ASP A 186 -8.17 -24.01 -11.59
C ASP A 186 -8.98 -22.84 -10.98
N GLY A 187 -8.39 -22.07 -10.07
CA GLY A 187 -9.06 -20.91 -9.45
C GLY A 187 -8.58 -20.53 -8.07
N ILE A 188 -9.35 -19.63 -7.47
CA ILE A 188 -9.14 -19.11 -6.13
C ILE A 188 -10.40 -19.40 -5.31
N THR A 189 -10.20 -19.91 -4.09
CA THR A 189 -11.26 -20.01 -3.07
C THR A 189 -10.89 -19.17 -1.86
N LEU A 190 -11.89 -18.60 -1.20
CA LEU A 190 -11.75 -17.77 -0.01
C LEU A 190 -12.68 -18.27 1.07
N GLU A 191 -12.18 -18.40 2.30
CA GLU A 191 -12.99 -18.77 3.46
C GLU A 191 -12.60 -17.94 4.69
N ASP A 192 -13.56 -17.73 5.59
CA ASP A 192 -13.29 -17.13 6.89
C ASP A 192 -12.57 -18.10 7.83
N LEU A 193 -12.22 -17.66 9.05
CA LEU A 193 -11.57 -18.53 10.04
C LEU A 193 -12.49 -19.64 10.58
N ASP A 194 -13.80 -19.53 10.42
CA ASP A 194 -14.77 -20.56 10.78
C ASP A 194 -14.97 -21.60 9.65
N GLY A 195 -14.35 -21.38 8.50
CA GLY A 195 -14.41 -22.26 7.33
C GLY A 195 -15.61 -22.01 6.41
N HIS A 196 -16.32 -20.90 6.57
CA HIS A 196 -17.39 -20.53 5.65
C HIS A 196 -16.82 -19.93 4.39
N SER A 197 -17.30 -20.39 3.23
CA SER A 197 -16.91 -19.84 1.93
C SER A 197 -17.38 -18.41 1.79
N VAL A 198 -16.48 -17.54 1.28
CA VAL A 198 -16.74 -16.13 1.05
C VAL A 198 -16.50 -15.82 -0.44
N GLU A 199 -17.43 -15.13 -1.06
CA GLU A 199 -17.26 -14.67 -2.44
C GLU A 199 -16.36 -13.42 -2.48
N PRO A 200 -15.30 -13.39 -3.31
CA PRO A 200 -14.44 -12.23 -3.45
C PRO A 200 -15.18 -11.02 -4.06
N GLU A 201 -15.03 -9.86 -3.45
CA GLU A 201 -15.52 -8.60 -4.00
C GLU A 201 -14.52 -8.06 -5.04
N TYR A 202 -14.80 -8.30 -6.31
CA TYR A 202 -13.93 -7.87 -7.40
C TYR A 202 -14.05 -6.39 -7.72
N MET A 203 -12.90 -5.77 -7.91
CA MET A 203 -12.73 -4.39 -8.39
C MET A 203 -12.02 -4.39 -9.74
N GLU A 204 -12.08 -3.28 -10.45
CA GLU A 204 -11.39 -3.11 -11.72
C GLU A 204 -10.46 -1.89 -11.68
N VAL A 205 -9.24 -2.09 -12.19
CA VAL A 205 -8.27 -1.01 -12.35
C VAL A 205 -8.65 -0.16 -13.55
N ASN A 206 -8.82 1.13 -13.35
CA ASN A 206 -9.25 2.09 -14.37
C ASN A 206 -8.11 2.95 -14.98
N TRP A 207 -6.85 2.62 -14.70
CA TRP A 207 -5.69 3.25 -15.33
C TRP A 207 -4.99 2.30 -16.32
N ASP A 208 -4.27 2.87 -17.30
CA ASP A 208 -3.62 2.10 -18.34
C ASP A 208 -2.39 1.36 -17.80
N VAL A 209 -2.21 0.11 -18.21
CA VAL A 209 -1.02 -0.72 -17.90
C VAL A 209 0.27 -0.04 -18.36
N THR A 210 0.22 0.73 -19.47
CA THR A 210 1.37 1.51 -19.96
C THR A 210 1.84 2.54 -18.94
N ALA A 211 0.96 3.05 -18.07
CA ALA A 211 1.34 3.98 -17.02
C ALA A 211 2.32 3.36 -16.01
N ALA A 212 2.34 2.04 -15.85
CA ALA A 212 3.30 1.29 -15.03
C ALA A 212 4.63 0.99 -15.76
N GLN A 213 4.82 1.47 -16.99
CA GLN A 213 6.07 1.33 -17.75
C GLN A 213 6.93 2.59 -17.61
N LYS A 214 8.23 2.44 -17.94
CA LYS A 214 9.18 3.56 -17.84
C LYS A 214 9.06 4.61 -18.95
N ASP A 215 8.32 4.36 -20.01
CA ASP A 215 8.07 5.27 -21.14
C ASP A 215 9.34 5.92 -21.71
N GLY A 216 10.42 5.14 -21.84
CA GLY A 216 11.71 5.61 -22.34
C GLY A 216 12.62 6.27 -21.30
N TYR A 217 12.15 6.52 -20.09
CA TYR A 217 13.00 7.02 -19.01
C TYR A 217 13.91 5.93 -18.43
N PRO A 218 15.13 6.25 -17.98
CA PRO A 218 16.05 5.27 -17.40
C PRO A 218 15.54 4.70 -16.07
N HIS A 219 14.80 5.49 -15.29
CA HIS A 219 14.28 5.14 -13.98
C HIS A 219 12.84 5.65 -13.80
N PHE A 220 12.04 4.94 -12.98
CA PHE A 220 10.68 5.37 -12.65
C PHE A 220 10.65 6.74 -11.99
N MET A 221 11.56 7.03 -11.06
CA MET A 221 11.58 8.31 -10.36
C MET A 221 11.67 9.50 -11.30
N ILE A 222 12.53 9.46 -12.32
CA ILE A 222 12.64 10.57 -13.27
C ILE A 222 11.38 10.69 -14.13
N LYS A 223 10.75 9.59 -14.55
CA LYS A 223 9.44 9.61 -15.20
C LYS A 223 8.41 10.30 -14.32
N GLU A 224 8.30 9.87 -13.06
CA GLU A 224 7.32 10.37 -12.10
C GLU A 224 7.53 11.85 -11.76
N ILE A 225 8.78 12.33 -11.77
CA ILE A 225 9.10 13.75 -11.67
C ILE A 225 8.52 14.52 -12.87
N HIS A 226 8.65 13.99 -14.08
CA HIS A 226 8.10 14.62 -15.29
C HIS A 226 6.57 14.51 -15.39
N GLU A 227 5.94 13.59 -14.70
CA GLU A 227 4.49 13.43 -14.66
C GLU A 227 3.77 14.41 -13.73
N GLN A 228 4.50 15.16 -12.89
CA GLN A 228 3.90 16.06 -11.87
C GLN A 228 2.92 17.08 -12.47
N PRO A 229 3.20 17.81 -13.57
CA PRO A 229 2.25 18.75 -14.14
C PRO A 229 0.91 18.12 -14.49
N ALA A 230 0.94 17.01 -15.21
CA ALA A 230 -0.26 16.28 -15.59
C ALA A 230 -0.99 15.66 -14.37
N ALA A 231 -0.25 15.19 -13.37
CA ALA A 231 -0.82 14.63 -12.14
C ALA A 231 -1.56 15.71 -11.32
N ILE A 232 -0.99 16.91 -11.19
CA ILE A 232 -1.66 18.05 -10.55
C ILE A 232 -2.94 18.39 -11.29
N THR A 233 -2.86 18.55 -12.62
CA THR A 233 -4.03 18.86 -13.44
C THR A 233 -5.15 17.86 -13.25
N ARG A 234 -4.86 16.55 -13.29
CA ARG A 234 -5.85 15.50 -13.03
C ARG A 234 -6.43 15.54 -11.62
N THR A 235 -5.63 15.99 -10.65
CA THR A 235 -6.07 16.08 -9.25
C THR A 235 -6.98 17.28 -9.00
N ILE A 236 -6.64 18.45 -9.54
CA ILE A 236 -7.36 19.69 -9.21
C ILE A 236 -8.54 19.97 -10.14
N THR A 237 -8.43 19.68 -11.45
CA THR A 237 -9.44 20.09 -12.45
C THR A 237 -10.84 19.56 -12.15
N PRO A 238 -11.08 18.29 -11.77
CA PRO A 238 -12.42 17.80 -11.43
C PRO A 238 -13.05 18.51 -10.22
N ARG A 239 -12.24 19.16 -9.41
CA ARG A 239 -12.62 19.84 -8.16
C ARG A 239 -12.69 21.34 -8.27
N ILE A 240 -12.77 21.86 -9.50
CA ILE A 240 -12.91 23.29 -9.76
C ILE A 240 -14.13 23.50 -10.66
N LYS A 241 -15.11 24.24 -10.15
CA LYS A 241 -16.32 24.65 -10.88
C LYS A 241 -16.52 26.14 -10.71
N ASP A 242 -16.72 26.86 -11.80
CA ASP A 242 -16.88 28.32 -11.82
C ASP A 242 -15.72 29.07 -11.12
N MET A 243 -14.48 28.53 -11.24
CA MET A 243 -13.27 29.02 -10.56
C MET A 243 -13.35 28.94 -9.04
N LEU A 244 -14.10 28.00 -8.49
CA LEU A 244 -14.24 27.77 -7.05
C LEU A 244 -14.03 26.28 -6.73
N PRO A 245 -13.56 25.94 -5.51
CA PRO A 245 -13.38 24.55 -5.11
C PRO A 245 -14.72 23.84 -4.93
N ASP A 246 -14.93 22.74 -5.66
CA ASP A 246 -16.11 21.88 -5.62
C ASP A 246 -15.70 20.42 -5.42
N PHE A 247 -16.20 19.79 -4.36
CA PHE A 247 -15.93 18.39 -4.03
C PHE A 247 -17.16 17.50 -4.24
N SER A 248 -18.11 17.92 -5.06
CA SER A 248 -19.32 17.16 -5.36
C SER A 248 -19.04 15.84 -6.08
N GLU A 249 -18.03 15.80 -6.95
CA GLU A 249 -17.58 14.56 -7.62
C GLU A 249 -16.95 13.54 -6.66
N ASP A 250 -16.40 14.01 -5.52
CA ASP A 250 -15.91 13.14 -4.46
C ASP A 250 -17.03 12.74 -3.47
N ALA A 251 -18.28 13.10 -3.76
CA ALA A 251 -19.44 12.92 -2.89
C ALA A 251 -19.27 13.54 -1.49
N ILE A 252 -18.44 14.58 -1.35
CA ILE A 252 -18.21 15.29 -0.09
C ILE A 252 -19.20 16.46 0.01
N ALA A 253 -20.15 16.34 0.92
CA ALA A 253 -21.14 17.37 1.14
C ALA A 253 -20.50 18.65 1.70
N ASP A 254 -21.02 19.82 1.30
CA ASP A 254 -20.56 21.13 1.78
C ASP A 254 -20.64 21.29 3.29
N SER A 255 -21.62 20.67 3.94
CA SER A 255 -21.78 20.65 5.40
C SER A 255 -20.61 19.97 6.14
N PHE A 256 -19.85 19.13 5.46
CA PHE A 256 -18.65 18.51 6.04
C PHE A 256 -17.60 19.56 6.42
N PHE A 257 -17.48 20.63 5.64
CA PHE A 257 -16.51 21.71 5.83
C PHE A 257 -16.98 22.80 6.79
N GLU A 258 -18.22 22.71 7.29
CA GLU A 258 -18.80 23.68 8.21
C GLU A 258 -18.53 23.29 9.66
N ASN A 259 -18.48 24.31 10.54
CA ASN A 259 -18.34 24.14 12.00
C ASN A 259 -17.13 23.27 12.41
N VAL A 260 -16.02 23.36 11.69
CA VAL A 260 -14.76 22.71 12.05
C VAL A 260 -14.04 23.58 13.09
N SER A 261 -13.81 23.05 14.29
CA SER A 261 -13.16 23.76 15.40
C SER A 261 -11.64 23.69 15.33
N ASP A 262 -11.13 22.55 14.91
CA ASP A 262 -9.70 22.22 14.82
C ASP A 262 -9.49 21.10 13.77
N ILE A 263 -8.25 20.96 13.34
CA ILE A 263 -7.89 19.93 12.34
C ILE A 263 -6.64 19.19 12.82
N THR A 264 -6.70 17.87 12.80
CA THR A 264 -5.52 17.00 12.97
C THR A 264 -5.21 16.30 11.66
N ILE A 265 -3.99 16.49 11.16
CA ILE A 265 -3.47 15.81 9.95
C ILE A 265 -2.55 14.70 10.42
N VAL A 266 -2.83 13.46 9.99
CA VAL A 266 -2.08 12.28 10.45
C VAL A 266 -1.52 11.52 9.24
N ALA A 267 -0.22 11.29 9.23
CA ALA A 267 0.47 10.58 8.15
C ALA A 267 1.88 10.13 8.57
N CYS A 268 2.53 9.36 7.69
CA CYS A 268 3.94 8.98 7.80
C CYS A 268 4.75 9.55 6.61
N GLY A 269 6.06 9.71 6.80
CA GLY A 269 7.02 10.05 5.75
C GLY A 269 6.68 11.31 4.96
N THR A 270 6.80 11.27 3.64
CA THR A 270 6.53 12.42 2.76
C THR A 270 5.10 12.90 2.80
N ALA A 271 4.13 12.02 3.03
CA ALA A 271 2.73 12.39 3.22
C ALA A 271 2.54 13.29 4.47
N MET A 272 3.29 13.04 5.55
CA MET A 272 3.31 13.92 6.71
C MET A 272 3.87 15.31 6.36
N TYR A 273 4.94 15.37 5.55
CA TYR A 273 5.49 16.66 5.10
C TYR A 273 4.50 17.43 4.21
N ALA A 274 3.73 16.74 3.36
CA ALA A 274 2.61 17.37 2.65
C ALA A 274 1.57 17.92 3.64
N GLY A 275 1.29 17.19 4.71
CA GLY A 275 0.43 17.63 5.83
C GLY A 275 0.97 18.88 6.54
N MET A 276 2.29 19.02 6.70
CA MET A 276 2.92 20.23 7.27
C MET A 276 2.69 21.47 6.38
N VAL A 277 2.78 21.31 5.06
CA VAL A 277 2.41 22.38 4.13
C VAL A 277 0.92 22.69 4.25
N GLY A 278 0.08 21.66 4.27
CA GLY A 278 -1.37 21.78 4.47
C GLY A 278 -1.74 22.50 5.78
N LYS A 279 -1.08 22.16 6.89
CA LYS A 279 -1.22 22.87 8.16
C LYS A 279 -1.00 24.38 7.99
N THR A 280 0.14 24.77 7.41
CA THR A 280 0.48 26.18 7.22
C THR A 280 -0.58 26.90 6.38
N MET A 281 -1.03 26.27 5.30
CA MET A 281 -2.05 26.84 4.40
C MET A 281 -3.40 27.01 5.10
N ILE A 282 -3.85 26.00 5.82
CA ILE A 282 -5.15 26.00 6.50
C ILE A 282 -5.12 26.95 7.71
N GLN A 283 -4.12 26.82 8.58
CA GLN A 283 -4.01 27.61 9.80
C GLN A 283 -3.93 29.12 9.53
N ASN A 284 -3.14 29.53 8.52
CA ASN A 284 -3.00 30.94 8.14
C ASN A 284 -4.29 31.54 7.57
N ARG A 285 -5.18 30.73 7.00
CA ARG A 285 -6.44 31.21 6.42
C ARG A 285 -7.61 31.16 7.38
N LEU A 286 -7.70 30.10 8.17
CA LEU A 286 -8.84 29.88 9.04
C LEU A 286 -8.64 30.44 10.45
N HIS A 287 -7.39 30.57 10.91
CA HIS A 287 -7.03 30.93 12.29
C HIS A 287 -7.64 29.96 13.32
N ILE A 288 -7.64 28.66 12.99
CA ILE A 288 -8.02 27.57 13.90
C ILE A 288 -6.78 26.70 14.21
N PRO A 289 -6.78 25.95 15.32
CA PRO A 289 -5.70 25.02 15.60
C PRO A 289 -5.58 23.95 14.51
N VAL A 290 -4.38 23.74 14.00
CA VAL A 290 -4.06 22.64 13.07
C VAL A 290 -2.82 21.91 13.59
N THR A 291 -2.98 20.63 13.89
CA THR A 291 -1.90 19.75 14.35
C THR A 291 -1.48 18.81 13.22
N VAL A 292 -0.19 18.51 13.12
CA VAL A 292 0.32 17.42 12.29
C VAL A 292 0.93 16.40 13.22
N ALA A 293 0.47 15.16 13.14
CA ALA A 293 0.95 14.05 13.95
C ALA A 293 1.54 12.96 13.06
N ILE A 294 2.61 12.32 13.54
CA ILE A 294 3.14 11.10 12.93
C ILE A 294 2.17 9.97 13.28
N ALA A 295 1.74 9.20 12.27
CA ALA A 295 0.71 8.20 12.48
C ALA A 295 1.15 7.08 13.44
N SER A 296 2.42 6.69 13.44
CA SER A 296 2.96 5.70 14.38
C SER A 296 2.87 6.13 15.84
N GLU A 297 2.97 7.43 16.12
CA GLU A 297 2.85 7.98 17.48
C GLU A 297 1.37 8.20 17.84
N PHE A 298 0.61 8.80 16.91
CA PHE A 298 -0.79 9.15 17.11
C PHE A 298 -1.66 7.96 17.54
N ARG A 299 -1.38 6.77 17.02
CA ARG A 299 -2.13 5.55 17.35
C ARG A 299 -2.02 5.12 18.82
N TYR A 300 -0.99 5.57 19.53
CA TYR A 300 -0.74 5.27 20.95
C TYR A 300 -1.05 6.44 21.88
N GLU A 301 -1.38 7.61 21.34
CA GLU A 301 -1.79 8.77 22.11
C GLU A 301 -3.28 8.70 22.46
N GLU A 302 -3.69 9.46 23.47
CA GLU A 302 -5.09 9.81 23.73
C GLU A 302 -5.40 11.15 23.07
N PRO A 303 -5.81 11.18 21.78
CA PRO A 303 -5.93 12.42 21.04
C PRO A 303 -7.10 13.26 21.56
N VAL A 304 -6.88 14.58 21.67
CA VAL A 304 -7.93 15.52 22.04
C VAL A 304 -8.78 15.82 20.81
N ILE A 305 -9.74 14.95 20.55
CA ILE A 305 -10.66 15.01 19.40
C ILE A 305 -12.10 15.09 19.93
N ASN A 306 -12.90 15.96 19.33
CA ASN A 306 -14.32 16.11 19.61
C ASN A 306 -15.15 16.02 18.32
N GLU A 307 -16.46 16.03 18.40
CA GLU A 307 -17.36 15.88 17.24
C GLU A 307 -17.20 16.96 16.15
N LYS A 308 -16.60 18.12 16.47
CA LYS A 308 -16.31 19.21 15.53
C LYS A 308 -14.88 19.18 15.02
N SER A 309 -14.02 18.31 15.56
CA SER A 309 -12.67 18.11 15.09
C SER A 309 -12.69 17.37 13.74
N MET A 310 -11.92 17.87 12.76
CA MET A 310 -11.69 17.17 11.50
C MET A 310 -10.36 16.44 11.56
N VAL A 311 -10.36 15.15 11.21
CA VAL A 311 -9.12 14.38 11.08
C VAL A 311 -8.87 14.08 9.60
N ILE A 312 -7.70 14.51 9.10
CA ILE A 312 -7.28 14.26 7.73
C ILE A 312 -6.13 13.26 7.75
N VAL A 313 -6.34 12.07 7.20
CA VAL A 313 -5.29 11.07 7.04
C VAL A 313 -4.74 11.10 5.61
N VAL A 314 -3.42 10.98 5.46
CA VAL A 314 -2.79 11.07 4.14
C VAL A 314 -1.91 9.85 3.90
N SER A 315 -2.13 9.18 2.77
CA SER A 315 -1.33 8.04 2.34
C SER A 315 -1.37 7.92 0.82
N GLN A 316 -0.24 7.69 0.17
CA GLN A 316 -0.21 7.42 -1.27
C GLN A 316 -0.90 6.09 -1.58
N SER A 317 -0.51 5.00 -0.93
CA SER A 317 -1.06 3.67 -1.16
C SER A 317 -2.46 3.48 -0.54
N GLY A 318 -2.75 4.23 0.54
CA GLY A 318 -3.93 3.97 1.37
C GLY A 318 -3.86 2.67 2.18
N GLU A 319 -2.67 2.07 2.26
CA GLU A 319 -2.39 0.81 2.98
C GLU A 319 -1.29 0.97 4.04
N THR A 320 -0.91 2.22 4.38
CA THR A 320 0.07 2.47 5.44
C THR A 320 -0.52 2.10 6.78
N ILE A 321 0.01 1.06 7.41
CA ILE A 321 -0.53 0.42 8.62
C ILE A 321 -0.77 1.44 9.74
N ASP A 322 0.26 2.21 10.10
CA ASP A 322 0.13 3.20 11.17
C ASP A 322 -0.94 4.25 10.87
N THR A 323 -1.05 4.67 9.61
CA THR A 323 -2.06 5.64 9.17
C THR A 323 -3.48 5.05 9.22
N LEU A 324 -3.64 3.77 8.90
CA LEU A 324 -4.91 3.05 9.00
C LEU A 324 -5.34 2.92 10.48
N GLU A 325 -4.44 2.51 11.35
CA GLU A 325 -4.73 2.38 12.78
C GLU A 325 -5.04 3.75 13.42
N ALA A 326 -4.32 4.80 13.00
CA ALA A 326 -4.62 6.17 13.42
C ALA A 326 -6.03 6.62 12.96
N LEU A 327 -6.45 6.26 11.74
CA LEU A 327 -7.81 6.50 11.26
C LEU A 327 -8.85 5.74 12.09
N ARG A 328 -8.60 4.46 12.38
CA ARG A 328 -9.48 3.63 13.23
C ARG A 328 -9.63 4.24 14.62
N LEU A 329 -8.54 4.75 15.19
CA LEU A 329 -8.59 5.47 16.45
C LEU A 329 -9.44 6.75 16.34
N ALA A 330 -9.21 7.59 15.32
CA ALA A 330 -9.94 8.82 15.09
C ALA A 330 -11.46 8.60 14.91
N ASN A 331 -11.84 7.53 14.20
CA ASN A 331 -13.24 7.14 13.97
C ASN A 331 -14.04 6.83 15.26
N LYS A 332 -13.35 6.57 16.37
CA LYS A 332 -13.99 6.40 17.68
C LYS A 332 -14.50 7.72 18.28
N TYR A 333 -13.90 8.85 17.88
CA TYR A 333 -14.16 10.17 18.46
C TYR A 333 -14.93 11.12 17.55
N THR A 334 -14.72 11.04 16.21
CA THR A 334 -15.36 11.93 15.24
C THR A 334 -15.85 11.19 14.00
N LYS A 335 -16.89 11.74 13.36
CA LYS A 335 -17.32 11.33 12.00
C LYS A 335 -16.79 12.27 10.92
N LYS A 336 -15.99 13.27 11.29
CA LYS A 336 -15.34 14.19 10.34
C LYS A 336 -13.94 13.69 9.95
N THR A 337 -13.85 12.45 9.41
CA THR A 337 -12.61 11.89 8.89
C THR A 337 -12.58 12.00 7.37
N LEU A 338 -11.47 12.51 6.84
CA LEU A 338 -11.18 12.65 5.41
C LEU A 338 -9.86 11.97 5.10
N SER A 339 -9.83 11.10 4.11
CA SER A 339 -8.57 10.58 3.60
C SER A 339 -8.15 11.24 2.28
N ILE A 340 -6.86 11.54 2.15
CA ILE A 340 -6.21 11.92 0.88
C ILE A 340 -5.37 10.73 0.44
N VAL A 341 -5.85 9.98 -0.54
CA VAL A 341 -5.22 8.74 -1.01
C VAL A 341 -5.18 8.68 -2.53
N ASN A 342 -4.27 7.88 -3.09
CA ASN A 342 -4.17 7.72 -4.53
C ASN A 342 -4.83 6.41 -5.02
N VAL A 343 -4.81 5.36 -4.21
CA VAL A 343 -5.32 4.04 -4.60
C VAL A 343 -6.80 3.90 -4.23
N LYS A 344 -7.64 3.70 -5.25
CA LYS A 344 -9.07 3.46 -5.05
C LYS A 344 -9.30 2.12 -4.35
N GLY A 345 -10.27 2.11 -3.42
CA GLY A 345 -10.65 0.91 -2.69
C GLY A 345 -9.62 0.45 -1.64
N SER A 346 -8.57 1.22 -1.37
CA SER A 346 -7.62 0.94 -0.30
C SER A 346 -8.29 0.91 1.08
N SER A 347 -7.64 0.27 2.05
CA SER A 347 -8.18 0.11 3.41
C SER A 347 -8.51 1.46 4.07
N ILE A 348 -7.61 2.44 3.97
CA ILE A 348 -7.86 3.80 4.47
C ILE A 348 -9.06 4.43 3.77
N ALA A 349 -9.18 4.26 2.43
CA ALA A 349 -10.31 4.81 1.68
C ALA A 349 -11.65 4.21 2.12
N ARG A 350 -11.70 2.91 2.37
CA ARG A 350 -12.94 2.23 2.79
C ARG A 350 -13.40 2.60 4.20
N GLU A 351 -12.46 2.90 5.09
CA GLU A 351 -12.74 3.17 6.49
C GLU A 351 -12.92 4.66 6.81
N SER A 352 -12.60 5.57 5.89
CA SER A 352 -12.82 7.01 6.03
C SER A 352 -14.25 7.42 5.78
N SER A 353 -14.74 8.44 6.48
CA SER A 353 -16.07 9.01 6.21
C SER A 353 -16.16 9.63 4.81
N TYR A 354 -15.05 10.26 4.36
CA TYR A 354 -14.91 10.83 3.02
C TYR A 354 -13.52 10.58 2.46
N VAL A 355 -13.43 10.51 1.14
CA VAL A 355 -12.18 10.21 0.44
C VAL A 355 -11.93 11.23 -0.66
N LEU A 356 -10.72 11.77 -0.69
CA LEU A 356 -10.21 12.59 -1.77
C LEU A 356 -9.12 11.79 -2.51
N TYR A 357 -9.44 11.31 -3.71
CA TYR A 357 -8.48 10.59 -4.54
C TYR A 357 -7.60 11.54 -5.33
N THR A 358 -6.27 11.39 -5.25
CA THR A 358 -5.32 12.31 -5.86
C THR A 358 -5.13 12.14 -7.37
N HIS A 359 -5.58 11.01 -7.95
CA HIS A 359 -5.46 10.72 -9.39
C HIS A 359 -4.03 10.88 -9.95
N ALA A 360 -2.99 10.65 -9.12
CA ALA A 360 -1.59 10.73 -9.55
C ALA A 360 -1.19 9.63 -10.55
N GLY A 361 -2.00 8.57 -10.66
CA GLY A 361 -1.60 7.34 -11.32
C GLY A 361 -0.63 6.52 -10.46
N PRO A 362 -0.11 5.39 -10.97
CA PRO A 362 0.82 4.55 -10.21
C PRO A 362 2.13 5.29 -9.94
N GLU A 363 2.62 5.21 -8.70
CA GLU A 363 3.95 5.66 -8.30
C GLU A 363 4.74 4.43 -7.85
N ILE A 364 5.79 4.08 -8.61
CA ILE A 364 6.54 2.82 -8.47
C ILE A 364 7.90 3.07 -7.83
N ALA A 365 8.45 4.29 -7.98
CA ALA A 365 9.68 4.67 -7.30
C ALA A 365 9.48 4.63 -5.78
N VAL A 366 10.50 4.11 -5.07
CA VAL A 366 10.46 4.03 -3.60
C VAL A 366 10.36 5.41 -2.96
N ALA A 367 11.10 6.38 -3.48
CA ALA A 367 11.00 7.77 -3.03
C ALA A 367 9.84 8.46 -3.77
N SER A 368 8.91 9.01 -3.00
CA SER A 368 7.72 9.70 -3.53
C SER A 368 8.08 11.03 -4.18
N THR A 369 7.47 11.32 -5.31
CA THR A 369 7.61 12.58 -6.07
C THR A 369 6.25 13.16 -6.42
N LYS A 370 5.60 12.65 -7.47
CA LYS A 370 4.30 13.17 -7.93
C LYS A 370 3.19 13.00 -6.90
N ALA A 371 3.19 11.89 -6.13
CA ALA A 371 2.18 11.68 -5.09
C ALA A 371 2.27 12.74 -3.99
N TYR A 372 3.48 13.11 -3.55
CA TYR A 372 3.68 14.22 -2.62
C TYR A 372 3.12 15.53 -3.18
N THR A 373 3.44 15.86 -4.44
CA THR A 373 3.04 17.12 -5.06
C THR A 373 1.51 17.24 -5.18
N VAL A 374 0.82 16.15 -5.56
CA VAL A 374 -0.65 16.16 -5.62
C VAL A 374 -1.32 16.17 -4.26
N GLN A 375 -0.70 15.59 -3.22
CA GLN A 375 -1.18 15.74 -1.85
C GLN A 375 -1.13 17.19 -1.40
N VAL A 376 -0.04 17.91 -1.69
CA VAL A 376 0.09 19.34 -1.44
C VAL A 376 -1.00 20.11 -2.20
N ALA A 377 -1.20 19.86 -3.50
CA ALA A 377 -2.25 20.49 -4.30
C ALA A 377 -3.66 20.25 -3.72
N SER A 378 -3.91 19.05 -3.20
CA SER A 378 -5.16 18.71 -2.52
C SER A 378 -5.38 19.55 -1.26
N PHE A 379 -4.32 19.78 -0.46
CA PHE A 379 -4.41 20.65 0.71
C PHE A 379 -4.69 22.11 0.33
N TYR A 380 -4.16 22.62 -0.80
CA TYR A 380 -4.49 23.95 -1.29
C TYR A 380 -6.00 24.08 -1.62
N LEU A 381 -6.58 23.10 -2.30
CA LEU A 381 -8.02 23.06 -2.58
C LEU A 381 -8.85 23.02 -1.29
N LEU A 382 -8.48 22.14 -0.35
CA LEU A 382 -9.14 22.00 0.95
C LEU A 382 -9.08 23.30 1.77
N ALA A 383 -7.91 23.94 1.83
CA ALA A 383 -7.73 25.21 2.54
C ALA A 383 -8.63 26.30 1.96
N CYS A 384 -8.73 26.39 0.62
CA CYS A 384 -9.63 27.34 -0.03
C CYS A 384 -11.10 27.05 0.29
N LYS A 385 -11.53 25.78 0.17
CA LYS A 385 -12.92 25.35 0.47
C LYS A 385 -13.31 25.63 1.93
N LEU A 386 -12.47 25.23 2.86
CA LEU A 386 -12.67 25.47 4.29
C LEU A 386 -12.76 26.96 4.61
N ALA A 387 -11.85 27.78 4.05
CA ALA A 387 -11.85 29.21 4.28
C ALA A 387 -13.11 29.91 3.74
N MET A 388 -13.60 29.47 2.57
CA MET A 388 -14.86 29.95 2.01
C MET A 388 -16.06 29.57 2.90
N LYS A 389 -16.14 28.29 3.31
CA LYS A 389 -17.24 27.79 4.12
C LYS A 389 -17.30 28.41 5.52
N GLN A 390 -16.17 28.77 6.07
CA GLN A 390 -16.06 29.49 7.31
C GLN A 390 -16.06 31.03 7.16
N GLN A 391 -16.36 31.54 5.96
CA GLN A 391 -16.43 32.96 5.65
C GLN A 391 -15.15 33.77 6.02
N LYS A 392 -13.99 33.13 5.86
CA LYS A 392 -12.68 33.72 6.12
C LYS A 392 -12.08 34.41 4.89
N ILE A 393 -12.55 34.04 3.69
CA ILE A 393 -12.19 34.67 2.43
C ILE A 393 -13.44 34.94 1.60
N SER A 394 -13.38 35.95 0.77
CA SER A 394 -14.42 36.28 -0.20
C SER A 394 -14.40 35.30 -1.39
N VAL A 395 -15.48 35.28 -2.16
CA VAL A 395 -15.58 34.52 -3.41
C VAL A 395 -14.50 34.95 -4.41
N GLU A 396 -14.20 36.26 -4.47
CA GLU A 396 -13.22 36.82 -5.40
C GLU A 396 -11.79 36.41 -5.03
N GLU A 397 -11.46 36.42 -3.75
CA GLU A 397 -10.18 35.92 -3.24
C GLU A 397 -10.02 34.42 -3.52
N ALA A 398 -11.10 33.65 -3.37
CA ALA A 398 -11.10 32.22 -3.72
C ALA A 398 -10.85 31.99 -5.20
N ARG A 399 -11.51 32.77 -6.10
CA ARG A 399 -11.30 32.68 -7.55
C ARG A 399 -9.86 33.00 -7.93
N THR A 400 -9.30 34.07 -7.39
CA THR A 400 -7.92 34.45 -7.61
C THR A 400 -6.95 33.35 -7.17
N PHE A 401 -7.22 32.76 -6.00
CA PHE A 401 -6.41 31.67 -5.48
C PHE A 401 -6.47 30.40 -6.37
N ILE A 402 -7.67 30.02 -6.81
CA ILE A 402 -7.85 28.87 -7.71
C ILE A 402 -7.19 29.14 -9.07
N GLY A 403 -7.29 30.33 -9.61
CA GLY A 403 -6.58 30.70 -10.85
C GLY A 403 -5.06 30.51 -10.71
N THR A 404 -4.48 30.97 -9.61
CA THR A 404 -3.05 30.77 -9.34
C THR A 404 -2.70 29.28 -9.19
N LEU A 405 -3.55 28.49 -8.55
CA LEU A 405 -3.32 27.06 -8.39
C LEU A 405 -3.33 26.32 -9.75
N GLN A 406 -4.18 26.75 -10.68
CA GLN A 406 -4.24 26.17 -12.03
C GLN A 406 -3.01 26.47 -12.89
N GLU A 407 -2.23 27.52 -12.56
CA GLU A 407 -0.98 27.83 -13.24
C GLU A 407 0.22 27.01 -12.74
N ILE A 408 0.12 26.34 -11.59
CA ILE A 408 1.22 25.57 -11.01
C ILE A 408 1.80 24.51 -11.98
N PRO A 409 1.00 23.75 -12.73
CA PRO A 409 1.53 22.82 -13.72
C PRO A 409 2.49 23.49 -14.73
N ASN A 410 2.15 24.68 -15.24
CA ASN A 410 2.97 25.43 -16.18
C ASN A 410 4.32 25.83 -15.56
N TYR A 411 4.33 26.32 -14.32
CA TYR A 411 5.57 26.65 -13.62
C TYR A 411 6.46 25.43 -13.37
N ILE A 412 5.87 24.26 -13.11
CA ILE A 412 6.64 23.02 -12.97
C ILE A 412 7.25 22.63 -14.32
N GLU A 413 6.54 22.76 -15.43
CA GLU A 413 7.09 22.51 -16.77
C GLU A 413 8.28 23.42 -17.08
N GLU A 414 8.21 24.71 -16.72
CA GLU A 414 9.32 25.64 -16.85
C GLU A 414 10.56 25.22 -16.04
N VAL A 415 10.36 24.68 -14.83
CA VAL A 415 11.44 24.13 -14.00
C VAL A 415 12.00 22.83 -14.61
N LEU A 416 11.14 21.94 -15.09
CA LEU A 416 11.55 20.70 -15.74
C LEU A 416 12.34 20.93 -17.03
N ALA A 417 12.05 22.00 -17.77
CA ALA A 417 12.83 22.39 -18.94
C ALA A 417 14.29 22.74 -18.61
N GLN A 418 14.61 23.02 -17.34
CA GLN A 418 15.96 23.28 -16.86
C GLN A 418 16.74 22.03 -16.42
N ALA A 419 16.16 20.81 -16.58
CA ALA A 419 16.77 19.55 -16.17
C ALA A 419 18.24 19.38 -16.61
N PRO A 420 18.66 19.75 -17.84
CA PRO A 420 20.08 19.65 -18.26
C PRO A 420 21.04 20.45 -17.38
N THR A 421 20.59 21.61 -16.86
CA THR A 421 21.38 22.45 -15.94
C THR A 421 21.54 21.75 -14.59
N PHE A 422 20.47 21.14 -14.07
CA PHE A 422 20.53 20.37 -12.82
C PHE A 422 21.43 19.15 -12.93
N GLU A 423 21.40 18.43 -14.07
CA GLU A 423 22.33 17.32 -14.33
C GLU A 423 23.80 17.76 -14.30
N GLN A 424 24.13 18.92 -14.85
CA GLN A 424 25.50 19.46 -14.79
C GLN A 424 25.93 19.79 -13.36
N LEU A 425 25.02 20.36 -12.55
CA LEU A 425 25.27 20.66 -11.15
C LEU A 425 25.48 19.38 -10.33
N THR A 426 24.63 18.38 -10.50
CA THR A 426 24.74 17.10 -9.74
C THR A 426 26.00 16.34 -10.06
N LYS A 427 26.47 16.36 -11.33
CA LYS A 427 27.78 15.76 -11.70
C LYS A 427 28.96 16.38 -10.93
N ARG A 428 28.86 17.67 -10.58
CA ARG A 428 29.88 18.36 -9.77
C ARG A 428 29.80 18.00 -8.28
N MET A 429 28.64 17.51 -7.81
CA MET A 429 28.37 17.22 -6.39
C MET A 429 28.55 15.72 -6.04
N ILE A 430 28.69 14.84 -7.04
CA ILE A 430 28.79 13.38 -6.83
C ILE A 430 29.95 12.98 -5.89
N ASN A 431 30.99 13.80 -5.81
CA ASN A 431 32.18 13.55 -4.98
C ASN A 431 32.34 14.57 -3.85
N ALA A 432 31.29 15.32 -3.49
CA ALA A 432 31.32 16.33 -2.43
C ALA A 432 30.88 15.76 -1.09
#